data_e00b7194102b46fed6dcac3050777795
#
_entry.id   e00b7194102b46fed6dcac3050777795
#
_cell.length_a   1.000
_cell.length_b   1.000
_cell.length_c   1.000
_cell.angle_alpha   90.00
_cell.angle_beta   90.00
_cell.angle_gamma   90.00
#
_symmetry.space_group_name_H-M   'P 1'
#
loop_
_entity.id
_entity.type
_entity.pdbx_description
1 polymer ?
#
loop_
_entity_poly.entity_id
_entity_poly.type
_entity_poly.pdbx_seq_one_letter_code
_entity_poly.pdbx_strand_id
1 'polypeptide(L)'
;MGPREALNKLKWHSKFTLQDSKITIVHRGAPRNIRIIDGADIIELGHSFMRIASPDGDVEIPYHRIIQIEVQEKILWQKRG
;
A
#
# COMPACT_ATOMS: atom_id res chain seq x y z
N MET A 1 -5.78 9.68 10.53
CA MET A 1 -5.75 8.29 10.04
C MET A 1 -4.41 8.04 9.35
N GLY A 2 -3.75 6.95 9.69
CA GLY A 2 -2.49 6.58 9.05
C GLY A 2 -2.71 5.59 7.90
N PRO A 3 -1.64 5.28 7.16
CA PRO A 3 -1.75 4.36 6.02
C PRO A 3 -2.17 2.95 6.45
N ARG A 4 -1.71 2.47 7.60
CA ARG A 4 -2.09 1.16 8.10
C ARG A 4 -3.58 1.08 8.36
N GLU A 5 -4.14 2.11 8.97
CA GLU A 5 -5.58 2.16 9.24
C GLU A 5 -6.39 2.19 7.95
N ALA A 6 -5.93 2.95 6.96
CA ALA A 6 -6.61 3.01 5.67
C ALA A 6 -6.60 1.64 4.98
N LEU A 7 -5.48 0.93 5.02
CA LEU A 7 -5.38 -0.41 4.43
C LEU A 7 -6.24 -1.42 5.19
N ASN A 8 -6.27 -1.33 6.51
CA ASN A 8 -7.12 -2.22 7.31
C ASN A 8 -8.60 -2.00 7.02
N LYS A 9 -9.00 -0.76 6.78
CA LYS A 9 -10.38 -0.46 6.40
C LYS A 9 -10.75 -1.13 5.09
N LEU A 10 -9.84 -1.11 4.11
CA LEU A 10 -10.08 -1.78 2.84
C LEU A 10 -10.23 -3.29 3.01
N LYS A 11 -9.45 -3.88 3.91
CA LYS A 11 -9.50 -5.31 4.17
C LYS A 11 -10.87 -5.74 4.70
N TRP A 12 -11.50 -4.91 5.52
CA TRP A 12 -12.77 -5.24 6.17
C TRP A 12 -14.00 -4.62 5.52
N HIS A 13 -13.80 -3.74 4.53
CA HIS A 13 -14.90 -3.05 3.88
C HIS A 13 -15.48 -3.87 2.73
N SER A 14 -16.80 -3.95 2.65
CA SER A 14 -17.46 -4.74 1.62
C SER A 14 -17.52 -4.06 0.26
N LYS A 15 -17.46 -2.72 0.22
CA LYS A 15 -17.62 -1.95 -1.01
C LYS A 15 -16.34 -1.86 -1.83
N PHE A 16 -15.20 -1.73 -1.18
CA PHE A 16 -13.90 -1.67 -1.83
C PHE A 16 -13.01 -2.75 -1.23
N THR A 17 -12.24 -3.43 -2.04
CA THR A 17 -11.36 -4.48 -1.55
C THR A 17 -9.91 -4.03 -1.62
N LEU A 18 -9.10 -4.60 -0.74
CA LEU A 18 -7.66 -4.36 -0.74
C LEU A 18 -7.05 -4.70 -2.11
N GLN A 19 -7.58 -5.74 -2.78
CA GLN A 19 -7.08 -6.18 -4.08
C GLN A 19 -7.27 -5.12 -5.18
N ASP A 20 -8.22 -4.22 -5.01
CA ASP A 20 -8.49 -3.17 -5.99
C ASP A 20 -7.66 -1.92 -5.74
N SER A 21 -6.79 -1.93 -4.74
CA SER A 21 -6.01 -0.75 -4.36
C SER A 21 -4.68 -0.69 -5.09
N LYS A 22 -4.15 0.53 -5.20
CA LYS A 22 -2.79 0.82 -5.66
C LYS A 22 -2.10 1.59 -4.57
N ILE A 23 -0.94 1.12 -4.15
CA ILE A 23 -0.18 1.75 -3.07
C ILE A 23 1.10 2.33 -3.63
N THR A 24 1.26 3.64 -3.50
CA THR A 24 2.49 4.32 -3.93
C THR A 24 3.42 4.46 -2.75
N ILE A 25 4.65 4.02 -2.92
CA ILE A 25 5.68 4.09 -1.87
C ILE A 25 6.90 4.84 -2.36
N VAL A 26 7.69 5.35 -1.43
CA VAL A 26 9.02 5.90 -1.72
C VAL A 26 9.94 4.72 -2.01
N HIS A 27 10.64 4.77 -3.12
CA HIS A 27 11.57 3.72 -3.50
C HIS A 27 12.78 4.34 -4.19
N ARG A 28 13.88 4.49 -3.45
CA ARG A 28 15.09 5.11 -3.97
C ARG A 28 15.67 4.29 -5.12
N GLY A 29 16.03 4.97 -6.20
CA GLY A 29 16.57 4.34 -7.39
C GLY A 29 15.54 3.99 -8.44
N ALA A 30 14.26 4.00 -8.11
CA ALA A 30 13.18 3.83 -9.07
C ALA A 30 12.92 5.18 -9.77
N PRO A 31 12.26 5.16 -10.94
CA PRO A 31 11.88 6.41 -11.60
C PRO A 31 11.07 7.30 -10.65
N ARG A 32 11.47 8.58 -10.54
CA ARG A 32 10.86 9.56 -9.64
C ARG A 32 10.94 9.16 -8.17
N ASN A 33 11.77 8.16 -7.83
CA ASN A 33 11.92 7.62 -6.49
C ASN A 33 10.62 7.10 -5.89
N ILE A 34 9.72 6.61 -6.73
CA ILE A 34 8.47 5.98 -6.28
C ILE A 34 8.26 4.65 -6.97
N ARG A 35 7.46 3.81 -6.32
CA ARG A 35 7.02 2.54 -6.88
C ARG A 35 5.55 2.37 -6.53
N ILE A 36 4.77 1.84 -7.48
CA ILE A 36 3.36 1.56 -7.27
C ILE A 36 3.20 0.05 -7.06
N ILE A 37 2.57 -0.31 -5.94
CA ILE A 37 2.33 -1.69 -5.56
C ILE A 37 0.86 -1.99 -5.71
N ASP A 38 0.55 -3.10 -6.36
CA ASP A 38 -0.83 -3.56 -6.49
C ASP A 38 -1.28 -4.15 -5.15
N GLY A 39 -2.45 -3.75 -4.69
CA GLY A 39 -3.01 -4.28 -3.45
C GLY A 39 -3.23 -5.79 -3.49
N ALA A 40 -3.41 -6.36 -4.69
CA ALA A 40 -3.55 -7.81 -4.86
C ALA A 40 -2.28 -8.56 -4.45
N ASP A 41 -1.13 -7.89 -4.42
CA ASP A 41 0.14 -8.51 -4.02
C ASP A 41 0.38 -8.46 -2.51
N ILE A 42 -0.49 -7.81 -1.75
CA ILE A 42 -0.33 -7.74 -0.30
C ILE A 42 -0.70 -9.09 0.31
N ILE A 43 0.25 -9.69 1.02
CA ILE A 43 0.08 -10.98 1.68
C ILE A 43 -0.43 -10.77 3.10
N GLU A 44 0.10 -9.77 3.78
CA GLU A 44 -0.18 -9.54 5.20
C GLU A 44 -0.06 -8.06 5.54
N LEU A 45 -0.96 -7.59 6.41
CA LEU A 45 -0.87 -6.26 7.01
C LEU A 45 -0.41 -6.43 8.45
N GLY A 46 0.90 -6.31 8.66
CA GLY A 46 1.48 -6.45 9.99
C GLY A 46 1.31 -5.19 10.83
N HIS A 47 1.92 -5.19 12.01
CA HIS A 47 1.82 -4.06 12.93
C HIS A 47 2.62 -2.84 12.43
N SER A 48 3.83 -3.06 11.96
CA SER A 48 4.73 -1.97 11.54
C SER A 48 5.04 -1.96 10.06
N PHE A 49 4.62 -2.98 9.34
CA PHE A 49 4.93 -3.12 7.92
C PHE A 49 3.84 -3.93 7.23
N MET A 50 3.80 -3.82 5.89
CA MET A 50 3.02 -4.72 5.07
C MET A 50 3.98 -5.67 4.36
N ARG A 51 3.53 -6.92 4.13
CA ARG A 51 4.31 -7.91 3.39
C ARG A 51 3.68 -8.11 2.02
N ILE A 52 4.48 -8.03 0.99
CA ILE A 52 4.01 -8.19 -0.38
C ILE A 52 4.72 -9.33 -1.08
N ALA A 53 4.03 -9.96 -2.03
CA ALA A 53 4.60 -10.98 -2.89
C ALA A 53 5.48 -10.32 -3.95
N SER A 54 6.63 -10.91 -4.24
CA SER A 54 7.55 -10.45 -5.26
C SER A 54 8.11 -11.68 -5.96
N PRO A 55 8.50 -11.56 -7.25
CA PRO A 55 9.13 -12.68 -7.96
C PRO A 55 10.37 -13.25 -7.25
N ASP A 56 11.08 -12.40 -6.51
CA ASP A 56 12.29 -12.79 -5.80
C ASP A 56 12.05 -13.19 -4.35
N GLY A 57 10.78 -13.33 -3.93
CA GLY A 57 10.40 -13.64 -2.57
C GLY A 57 9.61 -12.52 -1.92
N ASP A 58 9.11 -12.76 -0.72
CA ASP A 58 8.29 -11.77 -0.01
C ASP A 58 9.15 -10.61 0.46
N VAL A 59 8.57 -9.41 0.40
CA VAL A 59 9.23 -8.17 0.82
C VAL A 59 8.38 -7.48 1.86
N GLU A 60 9.03 -6.98 2.93
CA GLU A 60 8.37 -6.22 3.98
C GLU A 60 8.57 -4.73 3.73
N ILE A 61 7.48 -3.98 3.70
CA ILE A 61 7.52 -2.54 3.45
C ILE A 61 6.94 -1.81 4.65
N PRO A 62 7.76 -0.99 5.33
CA PRO A 62 7.26 -0.21 6.47
C PRO A 62 6.18 0.78 6.02
N TYR A 63 5.17 0.97 6.86
CA TYR A 63 4.06 1.87 6.52
C TYR A 63 4.49 3.31 6.29
N HIS A 64 5.57 3.75 6.93
CA HIS A 64 6.01 5.14 6.76
C HIS A 64 6.53 5.45 5.34
N ARG A 65 6.80 4.41 4.54
CA ARG A 65 7.20 4.60 3.14
C ARG A 65 6.02 4.82 2.21
N ILE A 66 4.80 4.57 2.67
CA ILE A 66 3.60 4.76 1.86
C ILE A 66 3.27 6.25 1.78
N ILE A 67 3.08 6.76 0.57
CA ILE A 67 2.72 8.15 0.35
C ILE A 67 1.33 8.33 -0.21
N GLN A 68 0.73 7.29 -0.79
CA GLN A 68 -0.62 7.39 -1.33
C GLN A 68 -1.26 6.01 -1.43
N ILE A 69 -2.56 5.95 -1.16
CA ILE A 69 -3.36 4.75 -1.38
C ILE A 69 -4.55 5.15 -2.23
N GLU A 70 -4.76 4.46 -3.34
CA GLU A 70 -5.79 4.76 -4.32
C GLU A 70 -6.64 3.52 -4.54
N VAL A 71 -7.95 3.70 -4.68
CA VAL A 71 -8.90 2.63 -4.99
C VAL A 71 -9.85 3.14 -6.05
N GLN A 72 -9.94 2.40 -7.18
CA GLN A 72 -10.84 2.76 -8.28
C GLN A 72 -10.68 4.22 -8.71
N GLU A 73 -9.43 4.64 -8.87
CA GLU A 73 -9.06 5.98 -9.31
C GLU A 73 -9.40 7.09 -8.31
N LYS A 74 -9.75 6.72 -7.08
CA LYS A 74 -10.00 7.68 -6.00
C LYS A 74 -8.93 7.57 -4.95
N ILE A 75 -8.40 8.70 -4.52
CA ILE A 75 -7.39 8.72 -3.45
C ILE A 75 -8.09 8.49 -2.12
N LEU A 76 -7.78 7.37 -1.48
CA LEU A 76 -8.32 7.03 -0.17
C LEU A 76 -7.50 7.67 0.94
N TRP A 77 -6.20 7.71 0.77
CA TRP A 77 -5.28 8.26 1.76
C TRP A 77 -4.06 8.84 1.05
N GLN A 78 -3.56 9.95 1.53
CA GLN A 78 -2.38 10.60 0.98
C GLN A 78 -1.58 11.22 2.11
N LYS A 79 -0.27 11.02 2.08
CA LYS A 79 0.61 11.58 3.10
C LYS A 79 0.70 13.09 2.91
N ARG A 80 0.57 13.82 4.00
CA ARG A 80 0.76 15.26 4.02
C ARG A 80 2.23 15.58 4.25
N GLY A 81 2.70 16.55 3.55
CA GLY A 81 4.06 17.02 3.76
C GLY A 81 4.92 17.11 2.62
#